data_245df612e96f1680fc4e3d2c5aff372f
#
_entry.id   245df612e96f1680fc4e3d2c5aff372f
#
_cell.length_a   1.000
_cell.length_b   1.000
_cell.length_c   1.000
_cell.angle_alpha   90.00
_cell.angle_beta   90.00
_cell.angle_gamma   90.00
#
_symmetry.space_group_name_H-M   'P 1'
#
loop_
_entity.id
_entity.type
_entity.pdbx_description
1 polymer ?
#
loop_
_entity_poly.entity_id
_entity_poly.type
_entity_poly.pdbx_seq_one_letter_code
_entity_poly.pdbx_strand_id
1 'polypeptide(L)'
;MRRVHVSVTGTVQGVGYRYTLQHVAQRAGVTGWVRNLRDGSVDAEVEGEDAAVDAVLAWMRQGPPGGHVTGTHVVELAPAPASAGTSFEVRRDG
;
A
#
# COMPACT_ATOMS: atom_id res chain seq x y z
N MET A 1 4.36 -4.04 -16.29
CA MET A 1 3.77 -3.98 -14.92
C MET A 1 4.88 -3.82 -13.90
N ARG A 2 4.63 -2.99 -12.92
CA ARG A 2 5.57 -2.72 -11.83
C ARG A 2 4.98 -3.21 -10.53
N ARG A 3 5.79 -3.89 -9.71
CA ARG A 3 5.38 -4.39 -8.39
C ARG A 3 6.36 -3.88 -7.35
N VAL A 4 5.83 -3.34 -6.26
CA VAL A 4 6.66 -2.82 -5.15
C VAL A 4 6.15 -3.37 -3.82
N HIS A 5 7.06 -3.53 -2.88
CA HIS A 5 6.75 -3.75 -1.47
C HIS A 5 7.02 -2.46 -0.71
N VAL A 6 6.08 -2.02 0.12
CA VAL A 6 6.15 -0.74 0.81
C VAL A 6 5.93 -0.94 2.30
N SER A 7 6.83 -0.39 3.10
CA SER A 7 6.67 -0.32 4.56
C SER A 7 6.51 1.14 4.96
N VAL A 8 5.51 1.44 5.77
CA VAL A 8 5.20 2.80 6.20
C VAL A 8 5.22 2.86 7.72
N THR A 9 5.95 3.83 8.26
CA THR A 9 6.07 4.05 9.70
C THR A 9 5.48 5.41 10.08
N GLY A 10 5.16 5.56 11.37
CA GLY A 10 4.56 6.77 11.93
C GLY A 10 3.23 6.48 12.60
N THR A 11 2.35 7.47 12.68
CA THR A 11 0.99 7.31 13.17
C THR A 11 0.12 6.86 12.01
N VAL A 12 0.14 5.56 11.72
CA VAL A 12 -0.50 4.98 10.53
C VAL A 12 -1.53 3.89 10.86
N GLN A 13 -1.58 3.44 12.12
CA GLN A 13 -2.62 2.51 12.55
C GLN A 13 -3.68 3.26 13.37
N GLY A 14 -4.94 2.81 13.26
CA GLY A 14 -6.05 3.44 13.97
C GLY A 14 -6.52 4.76 13.37
N VAL A 15 -6.07 5.11 12.16
CA VAL A 15 -6.41 6.36 11.48
C VAL A 15 -7.10 6.12 10.13
N GLY A 16 -7.51 4.87 9.85
CA GLY A 16 -8.16 4.51 8.59
C GLY A 16 -7.20 4.33 7.42
N TYR A 17 -5.91 4.17 7.67
CA TYR A 17 -4.88 4.10 6.63
C TYR A 17 -5.17 2.96 5.63
N ARG A 18 -5.41 1.74 6.13
CA ARG A 18 -5.59 0.55 5.29
C ARG A 18 -6.80 0.68 4.36
N TYR A 19 -7.95 1.09 4.90
CA TYR A 19 -9.19 1.17 4.13
C TYR A 19 -9.15 2.32 3.14
N THR A 20 -8.54 3.44 3.51
CA THR A 20 -8.36 4.57 2.58
C THR A 20 -7.39 4.19 1.47
N LEU A 21 -6.29 3.49 1.79
CA LEU A 21 -5.36 2.99 0.78
C LEU A 21 -6.07 2.03 -0.19
N GLN A 22 -6.90 1.12 0.33
CA GLN A 22 -7.67 0.22 -0.54
C GLN A 22 -8.51 1.01 -1.54
N HIS A 23 -9.18 2.05 -1.09
CA HIS A 23 -9.99 2.89 -1.96
C HIS A 23 -9.15 3.62 -3.02
N VAL A 24 -8.02 4.20 -2.61
CA VAL A 24 -7.08 4.87 -3.52
C VAL A 24 -6.53 3.89 -4.56
N ALA A 25 -6.14 2.69 -4.11
CA ALA A 25 -5.60 1.65 -4.98
C ALA A 25 -6.62 1.17 -6.00
N GLN A 26 -7.86 0.94 -5.59
CA GLN A 26 -8.93 0.52 -6.49
C GLN A 26 -9.21 1.59 -7.54
N ARG A 27 -9.21 2.85 -7.18
CA ARG A 27 -9.42 3.95 -8.11
C ARG A 27 -8.26 4.10 -9.09
N ALA A 28 -7.05 3.80 -8.66
CA ALA A 28 -5.87 3.84 -9.53
C ALA A 28 -5.74 2.61 -10.42
N GLY A 29 -6.51 1.55 -10.14
CA GLY A 29 -6.47 0.32 -10.92
C GLY A 29 -5.28 -0.58 -10.59
N VAL A 30 -4.67 -0.42 -9.41
CA VAL A 30 -3.59 -1.32 -8.97
C VAL A 30 -4.14 -2.48 -8.17
N THR A 31 -3.36 -3.57 -8.10
CA THR A 31 -3.67 -4.75 -7.31
C THR A 31 -2.65 -4.90 -6.19
N GLY A 32 -2.94 -5.75 -5.22
CA GLY A 32 -2.05 -6.02 -4.10
C GLY A 32 -2.78 -6.17 -2.79
N TRP A 33 -2.13 -5.77 -1.71
CA TRP A 33 -2.68 -5.91 -0.37
C TRP A 33 -2.02 -4.93 0.60
N VAL A 34 -2.65 -4.74 1.76
CA VAL A 34 -2.13 -3.93 2.86
C VAL A 34 -2.53 -4.57 4.19
N ARG A 35 -1.64 -4.48 5.18
CA ARG A 35 -1.91 -4.98 6.54
C ARG A 35 -1.15 -4.15 7.57
N ASN A 36 -1.64 -4.18 8.82
CA ASN A 36 -0.91 -3.66 9.97
C ASN A 36 0.10 -4.69 10.46
N LEU A 37 1.24 -4.23 10.94
CA LEU A 37 2.21 -5.07 11.64
C LEU A 37 2.22 -4.74 13.13
N ARG A 38 2.77 -5.65 13.94
CA ARG A 38 2.79 -5.52 15.41
C ARG A 38 3.62 -4.34 15.90
N ASP A 39 4.62 -3.93 15.13
CA ASP A 39 5.49 -2.82 15.50
C ASP A 39 4.85 -1.45 15.26
N GLY A 40 3.60 -1.40 14.82
CA GLY A 40 2.87 -0.17 14.53
C GLY A 40 2.98 0.30 13.09
N SER A 41 3.79 -0.36 12.27
CA SER A 41 3.92 -0.02 10.85
C SER A 41 2.79 -0.62 10.01
N VAL A 42 2.70 -0.17 8.77
CA VAL A 42 1.82 -0.73 7.75
C VAL A 42 2.68 -1.29 6.63
N ASP A 43 2.32 -2.46 6.15
CA ASP A 43 3.03 -3.23 5.14
C ASP A 43 2.11 -3.45 3.95
N ALA A 44 2.61 -3.28 2.73
CA ALA A 44 1.78 -3.37 1.53
C ALA A 44 2.58 -3.85 0.33
N GLU A 45 1.88 -4.47 -0.63
CA GLU A 45 2.40 -4.67 -1.99
C GLU A 45 1.44 -4.03 -2.97
N VAL A 46 2.00 -3.37 -3.98
CA VAL A 46 1.26 -2.65 -5.00
C VAL A 46 1.79 -3.03 -6.37
N GLU A 47 0.91 -3.42 -7.28
CA GLU A 47 1.28 -3.77 -8.66
C GLU A 47 0.34 -3.10 -9.65
N GLY A 48 0.89 -2.56 -10.72
CA GLY A 48 0.13 -1.92 -11.80
C GLY A 48 1.03 -1.18 -12.77
N GLU A 49 0.43 -0.35 -13.60
CA GLU A 49 1.16 0.53 -14.48
C GLU A 49 2.01 1.52 -13.69
N ASP A 50 3.15 1.94 -14.22
CA ASP A 50 4.11 2.80 -13.52
C ASP A 50 3.45 4.05 -12.95
N ALA A 51 2.65 4.75 -13.75
CA ALA A 51 2.00 5.99 -13.31
C ALA A 51 0.99 5.73 -12.18
N ALA A 52 0.27 4.60 -12.23
CA ALA A 52 -0.68 4.22 -11.19
C ALA A 52 0.04 3.88 -9.89
N VAL A 53 1.13 3.12 -9.97
CA VAL A 53 1.94 2.79 -8.78
C VAL A 53 2.52 4.06 -8.16
N ASP A 54 3.05 4.98 -8.98
CA ASP A 54 3.59 6.25 -8.48
C ASP A 54 2.52 7.07 -7.75
N ALA A 55 1.30 7.12 -8.27
CA ALA A 55 0.20 7.84 -7.65
C ALA A 55 -0.16 7.24 -6.28
N VAL A 56 -0.20 5.91 -6.19
CA VAL A 56 -0.48 5.21 -4.93
C VAL A 56 0.66 5.45 -3.92
N LEU A 57 1.91 5.38 -4.36
CA LEU A 57 3.07 5.66 -3.49
C LEU A 57 3.05 7.09 -2.97
N ALA A 58 2.68 8.06 -3.79
CA ALA A 58 2.56 9.46 -3.37
C ALA A 58 1.52 9.59 -2.25
N TRP A 59 0.37 8.93 -2.40
CA TRP A 59 -0.65 8.93 -1.35
C TRP A 59 -0.14 8.24 -0.08
N MET A 60 0.58 7.12 -0.21
CA MET A 60 1.09 6.37 0.95
C MET A 60 2.06 7.20 1.78
N ARG A 61 2.86 8.06 1.14
CA ARG A 61 3.77 8.97 1.83
C ARG A 61 3.05 10.08 2.57
N GLN A 62 1.87 10.47 2.10
CA GLN A 62 1.04 11.51 2.71
C GLN A 62 0.18 10.93 3.84
N GLY A 63 -0.50 9.82 3.57
CA GLY A 63 -1.46 9.20 4.48
C GLY A 63 -2.79 9.95 4.56
N PRO A 64 -3.76 9.43 5.33
CA PRO A 64 -5.05 10.07 5.52
C PRO A 64 -4.97 11.22 6.52
N PRO A 65 -5.99 12.11 6.55
CA PRO A 65 -6.14 13.09 7.62
C PRO A 65 -6.15 12.39 8.99
N GLY A 66 -5.41 12.94 9.94
CA GLY A 66 -5.25 12.34 11.26
C GLY A 66 -4.08 11.36 11.37
N GLY A 67 -3.53 10.92 10.24
CA GLY A 67 -2.31 10.13 10.21
C GLY A 67 -1.07 11.01 10.10
N HIS A 68 0.08 10.41 10.41
CA HIS A 68 1.36 11.09 10.26
C HIS A 68 2.42 10.07 9.82
N VAL A 69 2.89 10.20 8.59
CA VAL A 69 3.90 9.30 8.01
C VAL A 69 5.28 9.86 8.31
N THR A 70 6.11 9.08 9.01
CA THR A 70 7.48 9.48 9.35
C THR A 70 8.51 8.83 8.44
N GLY A 71 8.17 7.72 7.78
CA GLY A 71 9.09 7.02 6.88
C GLY A 71 8.36 6.11 5.93
N THR A 72 8.94 5.95 4.75
CA THR A 72 8.42 5.04 3.71
C THR A 72 9.60 4.32 3.09
N HIS A 73 9.56 3.00 3.10
CA HIS A 73 10.61 2.16 2.52
C HIS A 73 10.00 1.36 1.37
N VAL A 74 10.52 1.57 0.16
CA VAL A 74 9.99 0.97 -1.08
C VAL A 74 11.05 0.03 -1.65
N VAL A 75 10.64 -1.21 -1.94
CA VAL A 75 11.48 -2.23 -2.57
C VAL A 75 10.83 -2.67 -3.87
N GLU A 76 11.56 -2.60 -4.97
CA GLU A 76 11.07 -3.10 -6.25
C GLU A 76 11.08 -4.63 -6.24
N LEU A 77 10.00 -5.23 -6.70
CA LEU A 77 9.84 -6.68 -6.80
C LEU A 77 9.65 -7.09 -8.26
N ALA A 78 9.92 -8.36 -8.56
CA ALA A 78 9.53 -8.93 -9.84
C ALA A 78 8.00 -8.91 -9.96
N PRO A 79 7.43 -8.66 -11.15
CA PRO A 79 5.99 -8.71 -11.34
C PRO A 79 5.42 -10.07 -10.92
N ALA A 80 4.22 -10.04 -10.32
CA ALA A 80 3.57 -11.26 -9.88
C ALA A 80 3.11 -12.10 -11.08
N PRO A 81 2.96 -13.43 -10.93
CA PRO A 81 2.39 -14.28 -11.98
C PRO A 81 1.00 -13.81 -12.37
N ALA A 82 0.60 -14.11 -13.60
CA ALA A 82 -0.74 -13.76 -14.11
C ALA A 82 -1.86 -14.36 -13.25
N SER A 83 -1.58 -15.43 -12.51
CA SER A 83 -2.54 -16.06 -11.60
C SER A 83 -2.68 -15.32 -10.25
N ALA A 84 -1.87 -14.30 -9.98
CA ALA A 84 -2.01 -13.50 -8.79
C ALA A 84 -3.34 -12.71 -8.84
N GLY A 85 -3.83 -12.27 -7.67
CA GLY A 85 -5.13 -11.63 -7.56
C GLY A 85 -5.32 -10.41 -8.45
N THR A 86 -6.57 -10.06 -8.69
CA THR A 86 -6.96 -8.94 -9.56
C THR A 86 -7.56 -7.77 -8.79
N SER A 87 -7.45 -7.79 -7.46
CA SER A 87 -8.02 -6.77 -6.58
C SER A 87 -6.97 -6.27 -5.58
N PHE A 88 -7.33 -5.23 -4.86
CA PHE A 88 -6.53 -4.74 -3.74
C PHE A 88 -7.23 -5.10 -2.44
N GLU A 89 -6.54 -5.83 -1.56
CA GLU A 89 -7.12 -6.42 -0.36
C GLU A 89 -6.58 -5.80 0.92
N VAL A 90 -7.45 -5.64 1.91
CA VAL A 90 -7.03 -5.38 3.28
C VAL A 90 -6.90 -6.73 3.98
N ARG A 91 -5.69 -7.04 4.44
CA ARG A 91 -5.39 -8.33 5.08
C ARG A 91 -5.39 -8.20 6.59
N ARG A 92 -5.46 -9.34 7.26
CA ARG A 92 -5.31 -9.42 8.70
C ARG A 92 -3.97 -8.83 9.14
N ASP A 93 -3.95 -8.33 10.36
CA ASP A 93 -2.73 -7.87 11.01
C ASP A 93 -1.71 -8.99 11.05
N GLY A 94 -0.51 -8.65 10.69
CA GLY A 94 0.62 -9.59 10.62
C GLY A 94 1.48 -9.62 11.85
#